data_dc24dc1f11787ff6d165a39471811e8d
#
_entry.id   dc24dc1f11787ff6d165a39471811e8d
#
_cell.length_a   1.000
_cell.length_b   1.000
_cell.length_c   1.000
_cell.angle_alpha   90.00
_cell.angle_beta   90.00
_cell.angle_gamma   90.00
#
_symmetry.space_group_name_H-M   'P 1'
#
loop_
_entity.id
_entity.type
_entity.pdbx_description
1 polymer ?
#
loop_
_entity_poly.entity_id
_entity_poly.type
_entity_poly.pdbx_seq_one_letter_code
_entity_poly.pdbx_strand_id
1 'polypeptide(L)' 'TSIALEPEFWAVLDAMAAQRGTSLAQLIISIDRAREGRPLASACRVAALKHAQG' A
#
# COMPACT_ATOMS: atom_id res chain seq x y z
N THR A 1 -4.70 -12.42 -5.41
CA THR A 1 -4.44 -11.38 -6.40
C THR A 1 -3.00 -10.91 -6.29
N SER A 2 -2.29 -10.90 -7.39
CA SER A 2 -0.94 -10.38 -7.37
C SER A 2 -0.91 -8.99 -8.03
N ILE A 3 -0.11 -8.12 -7.46
CA ILE A 3 0.12 -6.78 -8.01
C ILE A 3 1.60 -6.59 -8.23
N ALA A 4 1.93 -5.96 -9.36
CA ALA A 4 3.32 -5.69 -9.72
C ALA A 4 3.68 -4.30 -9.21
N LEU A 5 4.51 -4.25 -8.17
CA LEU A 5 5.05 -3.01 -7.63
C LEU A 5 6.56 -3.10 -7.57
N GLU A 6 7.20 -1.97 -7.74
CA GLU A 6 8.64 -1.87 -7.59
C GLU A 6 9.03 -2.17 -6.13
N PRO A 7 10.22 -2.77 -5.89
CA PRO A 7 10.64 -3.09 -4.52
C PRO A 7 10.62 -1.90 -3.57
N GLU A 8 10.89 -0.71 -4.09
CA GLU A 8 10.87 0.51 -3.29
C GLU A 8 9.50 0.78 -2.68
N PHE A 9 8.43 0.54 -3.47
CA PHE A 9 7.08 0.71 -2.96
C PHE A 9 6.73 -0.36 -1.94
N TRP A 10 7.15 -1.60 -2.17
CA TRP A 10 6.91 -2.68 -1.20
C TRP A 10 7.57 -2.38 0.14
N ALA A 11 8.79 -1.82 0.12
CA ALA A 11 9.49 -1.44 1.35
C ALA A 11 8.70 -0.39 2.14
N VAL A 12 8.13 0.60 1.46
CA VAL A 12 7.33 1.62 2.12
C VAL A 12 6.05 1.04 2.70
N LEU A 13 5.39 0.16 1.95
CA LEU A 13 4.15 -0.48 2.43
C LEU A 13 4.42 -1.36 3.65
N ASP A 14 5.55 -2.08 3.67
CA ASP A 14 5.94 -2.86 4.83
C ASP A 14 6.10 -1.96 6.06
N ALA A 15 6.78 -0.82 5.90
CA ALA A 15 6.97 0.13 6.99
C ALA A 15 5.63 0.69 7.49
N MET A 16 4.72 0.98 6.57
CA MET A 16 3.38 1.44 6.93
C MET A 16 2.63 0.41 7.76
N ALA A 17 2.68 -0.85 7.34
CA ALA A 17 2.00 -1.94 8.05
C ALA A 17 2.58 -2.09 9.45
N ALA A 18 3.90 -2.03 9.58
CA ALA A 18 4.57 -2.13 10.88
C ALA A 18 4.16 -1.00 11.81
N GLN A 19 4.08 0.22 11.30
CA GLN A 19 3.68 1.39 12.09
C GLN A 19 2.24 1.30 12.57
N ARG A 20 1.38 0.67 11.77
CA ARG A 20 -0.03 0.50 12.12
C ARG A 20 -0.29 -0.74 12.97
N GLY A 21 0.73 -1.55 13.21
CA GLY A 21 0.58 -2.80 13.96
C GLY A 21 -0.26 -3.83 13.22
N THR A 22 -0.18 -3.85 11.90
CA THR A 22 -0.96 -4.76 11.06
C THR A 22 -0.05 -5.49 10.09
N SER A 23 -0.57 -6.52 9.42
CA SER A 23 0.17 -7.24 8.40
C SER A 23 0.12 -6.49 7.07
N LEU A 24 1.09 -6.79 6.19
CA LEU A 24 1.07 -6.24 4.85
C LEU A 24 -0.21 -6.63 4.11
N ALA A 25 -0.66 -7.88 4.27
CA ALA A 25 -1.89 -8.35 3.63
C ALA A 25 -3.10 -7.53 4.07
N GLN A 26 -3.21 -7.23 5.37
CA GLN A 26 -4.31 -6.41 5.89
C GLN A 26 -4.23 -4.98 5.36
N LEU A 27 -3.02 -4.43 5.25
CA LEU A 27 -2.84 -3.10 4.69
C LEU A 27 -3.33 -3.06 3.23
N ILE A 28 -2.96 -4.06 2.43
CA ILE A 28 -3.38 -4.13 1.03
C ILE A 28 -4.91 -4.22 0.92
N ILE A 29 -5.55 -5.02 1.78
CA ILE A 29 -7.02 -5.12 1.81
C ILE A 29 -7.64 -3.75 2.10
N SER A 30 -7.08 -3.03 3.05
CA SER A 30 -7.55 -1.69 3.41
C SER A 30 -7.44 -0.72 2.22
N ILE A 31 -6.32 -0.76 1.51
CA ILE A 31 -6.10 0.08 0.33
C ILE A 31 -7.09 -0.31 -0.78
N ASP A 32 -7.31 -1.60 -0.97
CA ASP A 32 -8.24 -2.09 -1.98
C ASP A 32 -9.65 -1.54 -1.75
N ARG A 33 -10.10 -1.53 -0.50
CA ARG A 33 -11.43 -1.03 -0.15
C ARG A 33 -11.57 0.47 -0.40
N ALA A 34 -10.48 1.21 -0.29
CA ALA A 34 -10.49 2.67 -0.40
C ALA A 34 -10.15 3.19 -1.79
N ARG A 35 -9.87 2.31 -2.76
CA ARG A 35 -9.31 2.74 -4.05
C ARG A 35 -10.30 3.42 -5.01
N GLU A 36 -11.58 3.29 -4.78
CA GLU A 36 -12.61 4.04 -5.52
C GLU A 36 -12.51 3.93 -7.05
N GLY A 37 -12.35 2.70 -7.56
CA GLY A 37 -12.24 2.46 -8.99
C GLY A 37 -10.83 2.61 -9.56
N ARG A 38 -9.88 3.13 -8.79
CA ARG A 38 -8.47 3.21 -9.19
C ARG A 38 -7.87 1.81 -9.22
N PRO A 39 -6.99 1.49 -10.18
CA PRO A 39 -6.31 0.19 -10.15
C PRO A 39 -5.56 0.00 -8.83
N LEU A 40 -5.55 -1.23 -8.32
CA LEU A 40 -4.96 -1.51 -7.01
C LEU A 40 -3.47 -1.14 -6.94
N ALA A 41 -2.71 -1.44 -7.98
CA ALA A 41 -1.29 -1.06 -8.00
C ALA A 41 -1.11 0.46 -7.89
N SER A 42 -1.93 1.22 -8.60
CA SER A 42 -1.90 2.68 -8.53
C SER A 42 -2.27 3.16 -7.12
N ALA A 43 -3.30 2.57 -6.52
CA ALA A 43 -3.71 2.93 -5.16
C ALA A 43 -2.61 2.66 -4.14
N CYS A 44 -1.89 1.54 -4.28
CA CYS A 44 -0.77 1.22 -3.40
C CYS A 44 0.36 2.23 -3.56
N ARG A 45 0.68 2.63 -4.79
CA ARG A 45 1.72 3.63 -5.03
C ARG A 45 1.36 4.97 -4.42
N VAL A 46 0.12 5.40 -4.58
CA VAL A 46 -0.35 6.66 -3.99
C VAL A 46 -0.31 6.61 -2.47
N ALA A 47 -0.73 5.50 -1.87
CA ALA A 47 -0.68 5.33 -0.42
C ALA A 47 0.76 5.40 0.09
N ALA A 48 1.69 4.73 -0.60
CA ALA A 48 3.10 4.75 -0.23
C ALA A 48 3.68 6.16 -0.35
N LEU A 49 3.33 6.88 -1.41
CA LEU A 49 3.82 8.24 -1.62
C LEU A 49 3.33 9.18 -0.51
N LYS A 50 2.07 9.09 -0.15
CA LYS A 50 1.51 9.91 0.93
C LYS A 50 2.20 9.63 2.27
N HIS A 51 2.48 8.35 2.55
CA HIS A 51 3.18 7.98 3.77
C HIS A 51 4.60 8.58 3.78
N ALA A 52 5.31 8.51 2.66
CA ALA A 52 6.68 9.02 2.55
C ALA A 52 6.73 10.54 2.68
N GLN A 53 5.69 11.23 2.28
CA GLN A 53 5.61 12.68 2.40
C GLN A 53 5.27 13.15 3.82
N GLY A 54 4.89 12.24 4.65
CA GLY A 54 4.64 12.53 6.02
C GLY A 54 3.26 12.77 6.42
#